data_c4ab880c59fc483899f1918846fdfd16
#
_entry.id   c4ab880c59fc483899f1918846fdfd16
#
_cell.length_a   1.000
_cell.length_b   1.000
_cell.length_c   1.000
_cell.angle_alpha   90.00
_cell.angle_beta   90.00
_cell.angle_gamma   90.00
#
_symmetry.space_group_name_H-M   'P 1'
#
loop_
_entity.id
_entity.type
_entity.pdbx_description
1 polymer ?
#
loop_
_entity_poly.entity_id
_entity_poly.type
_entity_poly.pdbx_seq_one_letter_code
_entity_poly.pdbx_strand_id
1 'polypeptide(L)'
;AIVPIKQLGTNGGGYFGVNSSHPLENPTYLTNMVECIAILIIPMAMALAFGFYLRRRKLGYCIYGVMLVAYLIGVGINVSQEMGGNPRIDEMGIAQGNGAMEGKEVRLGAGATALWSVTTTVTSNGSVNGMHDSTMPLSGMIQMLNMQINTWFGGVGVGWMNYFTFIIIAVFISGLMVGRTPEFLGKKVEAREMKIASVVALLHPFIILVGTGLAAWLFVHAPGFVTGEGGWLNNPGYRGLGEMLYEYTSSAANNGSGFEGLGDNTWFWNFSCGLVLILGRFLPIVGQVAIAGLLAQKKFIPESAGTLKTDTVTFSVMTFAVIFIVAALSFFPVQVLSTIAEHLSL
;
A
#
# COMPACT_ATOMS: atom_id res chain seq x y z
N ALA A 1 4.73 25.38 -6.84
CA ALA A 1 5.60 24.40 -7.53
C ALA A 1 5.70 23.07 -6.76
N ILE A 2 5.70 23.08 -5.42
CA ILE A 2 5.88 21.86 -4.60
C ILE A 2 4.67 20.93 -4.67
N VAL A 3 3.45 21.46 -4.53
CA VAL A 3 2.22 20.63 -4.52
C VAL A 3 2.11 19.74 -5.79
N PRO A 4 2.26 20.24 -7.01
CA PRO A 4 2.28 19.38 -8.21
C PRO A 4 3.38 18.32 -8.17
N ILE A 5 4.58 18.65 -7.70
CA ILE A 5 5.70 17.69 -7.64
C ILE A 5 5.36 16.56 -6.69
N LYS A 6 4.92 16.87 -5.46
CA LYS A 6 4.62 15.86 -4.45
C LYS A 6 3.44 14.96 -4.83
N GLN A 7 2.43 15.51 -5.51
CA GLN A 7 1.21 14.75 -5.84
C GLN A 7 1.37 13.95 -7.15
N LEU A 8 1.77 14.58 -8.26
CA LEU A 8 1.93 13.90 -9.55
C LEU A 8 3.09 12.91 -9.56
N GLY A 9 4.18 13.22 -8.84
CA GLY A 9 5.33 12.33 -8.73
C GLY A 9 5.13 11.19 -7.74
N THR A 10 4.04 11.19 -6.98
CA THR A 10 3.81 10.32 -5.83
C THR A 10 4.98 10.32 -4.84
N ASN A 11 5.55 11.51 -4.58
CA ASN A 11 6.68 11.68 -3.67
C ASN A 11 6.24 11.97 -2.24
N GLY A 12 5.03 12.52 -2.06
CA GLY A 12 4.57 13.01 -0.77
C GLY A 12 5.43 14.13 -0.20
N GLY A 13 5.30 14.36 1.11
CA GLY A 13 6.04 15.39 1.81
C GLY A 13 5.52 16.82 1.56
N GLY A 14 6.28 17.79 1.98
CA GLY A 14 5.93 19.20 1.84
C GLY A 14 6.73 20.08 2.79
N TYR A 15 6.49 21.41 2.76
CA TYR A 15 7.14 22.34 3.68
C TYR A 15 6.57 22.29 5.11
N PHE A 16 5.29 21.94 5.22
CA PHE A 16 4.57 21.96 6.48
C PHE A 16 4.54 20.56 7.09
N GLY A 17 4.75 20.46 8.41
CA GLY A 17 4.68 19.18 9.13
C GLY A 17 3.32 18.49 9.01
N VAL A 18 2.25 19.29 8.96
CA VAL A 18 0.86 18.80 8.74
C VAL A 18 0.56 18.50 7.26
N ASN A 19 1.54 18.64 6.39
CA ASN A 19 1.46 18.31 4.96
C ASN A 19 0.29 19.00 4.24
N SER A 20 -0.53 18.27 3.47
CA SER A 20 -1.68 18.80 2.73
C SER A 20 -2.91 19.08 3.60
N SER A 21 -2.84 18.95 4.92
CA SER A 21 -3.83 19.55 5.80
C SER A 21 -3.60 21.05 6.02
N HIS A 22 -2.40 21.57 5.70
CA HIS A 22 -2.09 22.98 5.83
C HIS A 22 -2.87 23.85 4.83
N PRO A 23 -3.53 24.94 5.28
CA PRO A 23 -4.39 25.77 4.40
C PRO A 23 -3.69 26.42 3.22
N LEU A 24 -2.38 26.69 3.31
CA LEU A 24 -1.61 27.25 2.19
C LEU A 24 -1.30 26.23 1.08
N GLU A 25 -1.33 24.93 1.39
CA GLU A 25 -1.16 23.89 0.38
C GLU A 25 -2.50 23.44 -0.19
N ASN A 26 -3.50 23.22 0.66
CA ASN A 26 -4.81 22.68 0.30
C ASN A 26 -5.93 23.50 0.98
N PRO A 27 -6.24 24.71 0.46
CA PRO A 27 -7.14 25.65 1.11
C PRO A 27 -8.63 25.27 1.03
N THR A 28 -9.05 24.55 -0.02
CA THR A 28 -10.47 24.34 -0.31
C THR A 28 -10.77 22.88 -0.63
N TYR A 29 -12.05 22.51 -0.59
CA TYR A 29 -12.49 21.20 -1.03
C TYR A 29 -12.17 20.92 -2.50
N LEU A 30 -12.21 21.95 -3.35
CA LEU A 30 -11.83 21.83 -4.76
C LEU A 30 -10.35 21.48 -4.91
N THR A 31 -9.45 22.17 -4.19
CA THR A 31 -8.02 21.85 -4.23
C THR A 31 -7.76 20.44 -3.72
N ASN A 32 -8.47 20.00 -2.66
CA ASN A 32 -8.40 18.64 -2.15
C ASN A 32 -8.73 17.59 -3.22
N MET A 33 -9.81 17.81 -3.98
CA MET A 33 -10.20 16.89 -5.07
C MET A 33 -9.19 16.91 -6.22
N VAL A 34 -8.68 18.09 -6.59
CA VAL A 34 -7.64 18.21 -7.63
C VAL A 34 -6.35 17.48 -7.22
N GLU A 35 -5.93 17.61 -5.97
CA GLU A 35 -4.76 16.91 -5.47
C GLU A 35 -4.97 15.38 -5.42
N CYS A 36 -6.15 14.90 -4.98
CA CYS A 36 -6.48 13.47 -5.05
C CYS A 36 -6.40 12.92 -6.48
N ILE A 37 -6.92 13.66 -7.46
CA ILE A 37 -6.83 13.29 -8.87
C ILE A 37 -5.37 13.28 -9.33
N ALA A 38 -4.58 14.27 -8.93
CA ALA A 38 -3.17 14.38 -9.27
C ALA A 38 -2.35 13.18 -8.74
N ILE A 39 -2.65 12.70 -7.53
CA ILE A 39 -2.03 11.51 -6.94
C ILE A 39 -2.32 10.25 -7.78
N LEU A 40 -3.53 10.10 -8.29
CA LEU A 40 -3.98 8.88 -8.98
C LEU A 40 -3.65 8.86 -10.47
N ILE A 41 -3.63 10.00 -11.14
CA ILE A 41 -3.70 10.07 -12.61
C ILE A 41 -2.54 9.36 -13.32
N ILE A 42 -1.31 9.52 -12.83
CA ILE A 42 -0.14 8.90 -13.47
C ILE A 42 -0.08 7.40 -13.17
N PRO A 43 -0.20 6.91 -11.93
CA PRO A 43 -0.27 5.48 -11.65
C PRO A 43 -1.39 4.76 -12.43
N MET A 44 -2.56 5.36 -12.52
CA MET A 44 -3.68 4.82 -13.32
C MET A 44 -3.36 4.77 -14.80
N ALA A 45 -2.78 5.86 -15.34
CA ALA A 45 -2.38 5.92 -16.74
C ALA A 45 -1.31 4.87 -17.07
N MET A 46 -0.37 4.60 -16.18
CA MET A 46 0.68 3.60 -16.39
C MET A 46 0.12 2.17 -16.49
N ALA A 47 -0.88 1.82 -15.69
CA ALA A 47 -1.55 0.52 -15.80
C ALA A 47 -2.20 0.33 -17.19
N LEU A 48 -2.81 1.38 -17.73
CA LEU A 48 -3.40 1.37 -19.09
C LEU A 48 -2.31 1.41 -20.17
N ALA A 49 -1.28 2.23 -20.00
CA ALA A 49 -0.19 2.39 -20.96
C ALA A 49 0.51 1.06 -21.26
N PHE A 50 0.66 0.19 -20.27
CA PHE A 50 1.20 -1.16 -20.45
C PHE A 50 0.39 -1.97 -21.48
N GLY A 51 -0.95 -1.96 -21.40
CA GLY A 51 -1.81 -2.63 -22.36
C GLY A 51 -1.73 -2.03 -23.77
N PHE A 52 -1.62 -0.70 -23.87
CA PHE A 52 -1.45 0.00 -25.17
C PHE A 52 -0.08 -0.29 -25.78
N TYR A 53 0.98 -0.22 -25.02
CA TYR A 53 2.34 -0.51 -25.47
C TYR A 53 2.49 -1.93 -26.01
N LEU A 54 1.91 -2.92 -25.32
CA LEU A 54 1.92 -4.31 -25.73
C LEU A 54 0.93 -4.62 -26.89
N ARG A 55 0.14 -3.64 -27.32
CA ARG A 55 -1.00 -3.85 -28.27
C ARG A 55 -2.02 -4.88 -27.78
N ARG A 56 -2.10 -5.09 -26.46
CA ARG A 56 -3.04 -6.00 -25.78
C ARG A 56 -3.92 -5.17 -24.83
N ARG A 57 -4.78 -4.31 -25.40
CA ARG A 57 -5.63 -3.38 -24.64
C ARG A 57 -6.49 -4.08 -23.58
N LYS A 58 -7.03 -5.25 -23.88
CA LYS A 58 -7.84 -6.04 -22.93
C LYS A 58 -7.06 -6.38 -21.66
N LEU A 59 -5.78 -6.78 -21.78
CA LEU A 59 -4.93 -7.04 -20.64
C LEU A 59 -4.74 -5.78 -19.77
N GLY A 60 -4.49 -4.63 -20.38
CA GLY A 60 -4.40 -3.37 -19.67
C GLY A 60 -5.68 -3.01 -18.92
N TYR A 61 -6.84 -3.17 -19.53
CA TYR A 61 -8.13 -2.96 -18.87
C TYR A 61 -8.40 -3.96 -17.74
N CYS A 62 -7.99 -5.23 -17.90
CA CYS A 62 -8.09 -6.23 -16.84
C CYS A 62 -7.25 -5.84 -15.62
N ILE A 63 -5.99 -5.46 -15.80
CA ILE A 63 -5.11 -5.03 -14.72
C ILE A 63 -5.68 -3.78 -14.04
N TYR A 64 -6.02 -2.76 -14.82
CA TYR A 64 -6.62 -1.53 -14.32
C TYR A 64 -7.91 -1.79 -13.53
N GLY A 65 -8.78 -2.66 -14.05
CA GLY A 65 -10.04 -3.03 -13.41
C GLY A 65 -9.84 -3.67 -12.02
N VAL A 66 -8.86 -4.57 -11.88
CA VAL A 66 -8.51 -5.18 -10.60
C VAL A 66 -8.04 -4.12 -9.59
N MET A 67 -7.12 -3.25 -10.02
CA MET A 67 -6.60 -2.18 -9.17
C MET A 67 -7.71 -1.19 -8.75
N LEU A 68 -8.59 -0.82 -9.69
CA LEU A 68 -9.71 0.09 -9.44
C LEU A 68 -10.72 -0.51 -8.46
N VAL A 69 -11.07 -1.79 -8.62
CA VAL A 69 -12.00 -2.48 -7.70
C VAL A 69 -11.42 -2.52 -6.29
N ALA A 70 -10.14 -2.89 -6.14
CA ALA A 70 -9.47 -2.88 -4.84
C ALA A 70 -9.47 -1.48 -4.19
N TYR A 71 -9.16 -0.45 -4.97
CA TYR A 71 -9.20 0.94 -4.52
C TYR A 71 -10.61 1.35 -4.04
N LEU A 72 -11.64 1.07 -4.84
CA LEU A 72 -13.02 1.43 -4.49
C LEU A 72 -13.53 0.69 -3.24
N ILE A 73 -13.15 -0.57 -3.05
CA ILE A 73 -13.45 -1.31 -1.82
C ILE A 73 -12.79 -0.62 -0.62
N GLY A 74 -11.50 -0.26 -0.73
CA GLY A 74 -10.79 0.45 0.33
C GLY A 74 -11.44 1.80 0.66
N VAL A 75 -11.80 2.60 -0.35
CA VAL A 75 -12.52 3.88 -0.17
C VAL A 75 -13.87 3.66 0.52
N GLY A 76 -14.64 2.66 0.09
CA GLY A 76 -15.94 2.35 0.69
C GLY A 76 -15.84 2.02 2.18
N ILE A 77 -14.87 1.18 2.55
CA ILE A 77 -14.63 0.81 3.96
C ILE A 77 -14.19 2.05 4.75
N ASN A 78 -13.17 2.80 4.29
CA ASN A 78 -12.66 3.95 5.03
C ASN A 78 -13.71 5.04 5.22
N VAL A 79 -14.43 5.40 4.16
CA VAL A 79 -15.48 6.42 4.26
C VAL A 79 -16.58 5.98 5.21
N SER A 80 -17.00 4.72 5.18
CA SER A 80 -18.03 4.21 6.09
C SER A 80 -17.58 4.24 7.55
N GLN A 81 -16.31 3.89 7.83
CA GLN A 81 -15.76 3.89 9.18
C GLN A 81 -15.62 5.33 9.73
N GLU A 82 -15.02 6.23 8.94
CA GLU A 82 -14.81 7.61 9.39
C GLU A 82 -16.09 8.41 9.52
N MET A 83 -17.08 8.19 8.63
CA MET A 83 -18.38 8.84 8.73
C MET A 83 -19.27 8.23 9.81
N GLY A 84 -19.02 7.01 10.26
CA GLY A 84 -19.73 6.35 11.36
C GLY A 84 -19.42 6.94 12.73
N GLY A 85 -18.32 7.65 12.89
CA GLY A 85 -17.87 8.18 14.18
C GLY A 85 -17.17 7.14 15.06
N ASN A 86 -16.69 7.58 16.22
CA ASN A 86 -16.02 6.74 17.20
C ASN A 86 -16.99 6.33 18.33
N PRO A 87 -17.30 5.03 18.52
CA PRO A 87 -18.23 4.58 19.55
C PRO A 87 -17.89 5.07 20.96
N ARG A 88 -16.61 5.18 21.31
CA ARG A 88 -16.17 5.67 22.61
C ARG A 88 -16.53 7.14 22.85
N ILE A 89 -16.50 7.95 21.80
CA ILE A 89 -16.90 9.36 21.88
C ILE A 89 -18.42 9.48 22.02
N ASP A 90 -19.17 8.60 21.33
CA ASP A 90 -20.65 8.53 21.48
C ASP A 90 -21.04 8.13 22.91
N GLU A 91 -20.33 7.17 23.53
CA GLU A 91 -20.54 6.77 24.95
C GLU A 91 -20.32 7.94 25.93
N MET A 92 -19.47 8.92 25.57
CA MET A 92 -19.25 10.15 26.36
C MET A 92 -20.39 11.18 26.17
N GLY A 93 -21.37 10.90 25.32
CA GLY A 93 -22.47 11.80 25.00
C GLY A 93 -22.10 12.94 24.06
N ILE A 94 -20.99 12.84 23.35
CA ILE A 94 -20.52 13.85 22.39
C ILE A 94 -21.08 13.52 21.01
N ALA A 95 -21.87 14.46 20.45
CA ALA A 95 -22.46 14.28 19.13
C ALA A 95 -21.40 14.31 18.01
N GLN A 96 -21.40 13.31 17.13
CA GLN A 96 -20.48 13.17 16.01
C GLN A 96 -21.18 13.30 14.65
N GLY A 97 -22.04 14.30 14.48
CA GLY A 97 -22.81 14.50 13.24
C GLY A 97 -21.97 14.66 11.97
N ASN A 98 -20.68 14.95 12.09
CA ASN A 98 -19.72 15.06 10.99
C ASN A 98 -18.76 13.85 10.87
N GLY A 99 -19.05 12.76 11.59
CA GLY A 99 -18.18 11.58 11.67
C GLY A 99 -17.03 11.74 12.67
N ALA A 100 -16.03 10.86 12.60
CA ALA A 100 -14.84 10.90 13.43
C ALA A 100 -13.92 12.05 13.01
N MET A 101 -14.03 13.19 13.70
CA MET A 101 -13.30 14.42 13.34
C MET A 101 -11.96 14.59 14.02
N GLU A 102 -11.55 13.68 14.90
CA GLU A 102 -10.24 13.71 15.53
C GLU A 102 -9.14 13.73 14.45
N GLY A 103 -8.14 14.61 14.62
CA GLY A 103 -7.03 14.73 13.69
C GLY A 103 -7.37 15.16 12.26
N LYS A 104 -8.59 15.64 12.02
CA LYS A 104 -9.09 16.04 10.69
C LYS A 104 -9.48 17.50 10.63
N GLU A 105 -9.27 18.10 9.47
CA GLU A 105 -9.60 19.49 9.23
C GLU A 105 -11.12 19.69 9.01
N VAL A 106 -11.74 20.57 9.78
CA VAL A 106 -13.18 20.87 9.69
C VAL A 106 -13.59 21.30 8.27
N ARG A 107 -12.74 22.06 7.58
CA ARG A 107 -13.00 22.52 6.21
C ARG A 107 -13.08 21.42 5.17
N LEU A 108 -12.43 20.26 5.44
CA LEU A 108 -12.37 19.10 4.52
C LEU A 108 -13.36 18.02 4.94
N GLY A 109 -13.49 17.77 6.24
CA GLY A 109 -14.39 16.78 6.81
C GLY A 109 -13.87 15.35 6.79
N ALA A 110 -14.52 14.46 7.52
CA ALA A 110 -14.10 13.07 7.69
C ALA A 110 -14.11 12.28 6.38
N GLY A 111 -15.13 12.45 5.53
CA GLY A 111 -15.23 11.72 4.27
C GLY A 111 -14.13 12.06 3.26
N ALA A 112 -13.74 13.33 3.12
CA ALA A 112 -12.67 13.74 2.22
C ALA A 112 -11.29 13.27 2.74
N THR A 113 -11.09 13.25 4.05
CA THR A 113 -9.86 12.72 4.66
C THR A 113 -9.78 11.21 4.50
N ALA A 114 -10.89 10.49 4.66
CA ALA A 114 -10.96 9.06 4.40
C ALA A 114 -10.61 8.70 2.94
N LEU A 115 -11.13 9.45 1.97
CA LEU A 115 -10.79 9.29 0.56
C LEU A 115 -9.28 9.53 0.31
N TRP A 116 -8.73 10.60 0.90
CA TRP A 116 -7.32 10.92 0.74
C TRP A 116 -6.41 9.85 1.33
N SER A 117 -6.72 9.35 2.52
CA SER A 117 -5.91 8.33 3.20
C SER A 117 -5.78 7.03 2.39
N VAL A 118 -6.86 6.60 1.71
CA VAL A 118 -6.80 5.47 0.78
C VAL A 118 -6.02 5.84 -0.48
N THR A 119 -6.24 7.04 -1.02
CA THR A 119 -5.56 7.50 -2.24
C THR A 119 -4.05 7.56 -2.07
N THR A 120 -3.57 8.12 -0.96
CA THR A 120 -2.14 8.25 -0.67
C THR A 120 -1.47 6.92 -0.37
N THR A 121 -2.17 5.99 0.29
CA THR A 121 -1.63 4.67 0.64
C THR A 121 -1.64 3.68 -0.52
N VAL A 122 -2.65 3.74 -1.38
CA VAL A 122 -2.75 2.88 -2.58
C VAL A 122 -1.74 3.26 -3.66
N THR A 123 -1.25 4.50 -3.66
CA THR A 123 -0.29 5.02 -4.64
C THR A 123 1.13 5.18 -4.10
N SER A 124 1.38 4.83 -2.84
CA SER A 124 2.66 5.10 -2.15
C SER A 124 3.10 6.56 -2.23
N ASN A 125 2.15 7.51 -2.16
CA ASN A 125 2.44 8.94 -2.24
C ASN A 125 3.02 9.49 -0.93
N GLY A 126 2.33 9.25 0.21
CA GLY A 126 2.76 9.70 1.54
C GLY A 126 2.24 11.07 1.96
N SER A 127 1.67 11.87 1.05
CA SER A 127 1.01 13.12 1.49
C SER A 127 -0.26 12.82 2.27
N VAL A 128 -0.53 13.62 3.30
CA VAL A 128 -1.68 13.48 4.17
C VAL A 128 -2.46 14.78 4.27
N ASN A 129 -3.77 14.72 4.42
CA ASN A 129 -4.63 15.88 4.68
C ASN A 129 -5.33 15.79 6.04
N GLY A 130 -4.90 14.89 6.88
CA GLY A 130 -5.30 14.66 8.26
C GLY A 130 -4.38 13.64 8.91
N MET A 131 -4.46 13.50 10.23
CA MET A 131 -3.65 12.56 11.01
C MET A 131 -4.12 11.13 10.77
N HIS A 132 -3.25 10.28 10.19
CA HIS A 132 -3.59 8.89 9.96
C HIS A 132 -3.72 8.09 11.27
N ASP A 133 -2.96 8.46 12.29
CA ASP A 133 -3.06 7.86 13.61
C ASP A 133 -4.42 8.10 14.29
N SER A 134 -5.10 9.19 13.96
CA SER A 134 -6.45 9.49 14.48
C SER A 134 -7.59 8.88 13.65
N THR A 135 -7.28 7.97 12.73
CA THR A 135 -8.32 7.26 11.98
C THR A 135 -8.85 6.05 12.75
N MET A 136 -10.07 5.64 12.44
CA MET A 136 -10.69 4.45 13.02
C MET A 136 -9.82 3.21 12.75
N PRO A 137 -9.78 2.23 13.65
CA PRO A 137 -8.86 1.10 13.53
C PRO A 137 -8.96 0.33 12.20
N LEU A 138 -10.18 0.10 11.69
CA LEU A 138 -10.35 -0.54 10.38
C LEU A 138 -9.92 0.36 9.22
N SER A 139 -10.03 1.68 9.35
CA SER A 139 -9.46 2.62 8.38
C SER A 139 -7.94 2.49 8.35
N GLY A 140 -7.30 2.48 9.52
CA GLY A 140 -5.86 2.25 9.65
C GLY A 140 -5.42 0.90 9.08
N MET A 141 -6.21 -0.16 9.27
CA MET A 141 -5.96 -1.46 8.65
C MET A 141 -5.97 -1.38 7.13
N ILE A 142 -6.93 -0.71 6.51
CA ILE A 142 -6.99 -0.55 5.04
C ILE A 142 -5.80 0.25 4.53
N GLN A 143 -5.41 1.32 5.23
CA GLN A 143 -4.22 2.11 4.89
C GLN A 143 -2.97 1.23 4.89
N MET A 144 -2.76 0.44 5.94
CA MET A 144 -1.64 -0.50 6.02
C MET A 144 -1.72 -1.59 4.95
N LEU A 145 -2.89 -2.22 4.74
CA LEU A 145 -3.06 -3.26 3.71
C LEU A 145 -2.74 -2.75 2.31
N ASN A 146 -3.12 -1.52 1.96
CA ASN A 146 -2.76 -0.92 0.67
C ASN A 146 -1.25 -0.89 0.46
N MET A 147 -0.50 -0.47 1.48
CA MET A 147 0.96 -0.40 1.44
C MET A 147 1.62 -1.79 1.58
N GLN A 148 1.06 -2.70 2.36
CA GLN A 148 1.51 -4.08 2.52
C GLN A 148 1.36 -4.89 1.23
N ILE A 149 0.29 -4.67 0.49
CA ILE A 149 0.08 -5.24 -0.85
C ILE A 149 0.97 -4.52 -1.87
N ASN A 150 1.07 -3.20 -1.80
CA ASN A 150 1.88 -2.32 -2.64
C ASN A 150 1.76 -2.61 -4.15
N THR A 151 0.57 -2.99 -4.58
CA THR A 151 0.29 -3.46 -5.96
C THR A 151 -0.85 -2.66 -6.61
N TRP A 152 -1.79 -2.15 -5.82
CA TRP A 152 -2.89 -1.34 -6.30
C TRP A 152 -2.37 0.05 -6.67
N PHE A 153 -2.32 0.38 -7.94
CA PHE A 153 -1.71 1.58 -8.51
C PHE A 153 -0.24 1.79 -8.10
N GLY A 154 0.13 1.72 -6.82
CA GLY A 154 1.48 1.91 -6.29
C GLY A 154 2.07 3.29 -6.63
N GLY A 155 3.31 3.54 -6.30
CA GLY A 155 4.05 4.71 -6.80
C GLY A 155 4.16 4.69 -8.32
N VAL A 156 4.54 5.81 -8.93
CA VAL A 156 4.68 5.94 -10.38
C VAL A 156 5.55 4.81 -10.95
N GLY A 157 4.92 3.87 -11.63
CA GLY A 157 5.55 2.69 -12.22
C GLY A 157 5.71 1.48 -11.30
N VAL A 158 5.78 1.64 -9.98
CA VAL A 158 6.06 0.55 -9.04
C VAL A 158 4.87 -0.39 -8.89
N GLY A 159 3.65 0.13 -8.81
CA GLY A 159 2.47 -0.72 -8.61
C GLY A 159 2.26 -1.73 -9.72
N TRP A 160 2.35 -1.33 -10.99
CA TRP A 160 2.20 -2.27 -12.10
C TRP A 160 3.39 -3.25 -12.20
N MET A 161 4.61 -2.84 -11.80
CA MET A 161 5.76 -3.75 -11.72
C MET A 161 5.56 -4.82 -10.64
N ASN A 162 5.03 -4.44 -9.48
CA ASN A 162 4.64 -5.39 -8.44
C ASN A 162 3.50 -6.29 -8.92
N TYR A 163 2.49 -5.72 -9.59
CA TYR A 163 1.41 -6.50 -10.21
C TYR A 163 1.95 -7.50 -11.23
N PHE A 164 2.94 -7.13 -12.04
CA PHE A 164 3.63 -8.04 -12.96
C PHE A 164 4.27 -9.23 -12.24
N THR A 165 4.89 -9.02 -11.09
CA THR A 165 5.42 -10.11 -10.25
C THR A 165 4.32 -11.08 -9.86
N PHE A 166 3.17 -10.59 -9.45
CA PHE A 166 2.02 -11.43 -9.12
C PHE A 166 1.39 -12.11 -10.35
N ILE A 167 1.43 -11.50 -11.53
CA ILE A 167 1.05 -12.19 -12.78
C ILE A 167 1.95 -13.40 -13.00
N ILE A 168 3.26 -13.27 -12.85
CA ILE A 168 4.21 -14.40 -13.02
C ILE A 168 3.88 -15.53 -12.04
N ILE A 169 3.60 -15.20 -10.77
CA ILE A 169 3.21 -16.18 -9.76
C ILE A 169 1.88 -16.84 -10.13
N ALA A 170 0.85 -16.05 -10.49
CA ALA A 170 -0.46 -16.54 -10.83
C ALA A 170 -0.45 -17.44 -12.07
N VAL A 171 0.26 -17.05 -13.12
CA VAL A 171 0.43 -17.85 -14.35
C VAL A 171 1.15 -19.18 -14.05
N PHE A 172 2.17 -19.13 -13.20
CA PHE A 172 2.94 -20.33 -12.83
C PHE A 172 2.07 -21.33 -12.03
N ILE A 173 1.40 -20.84 -10.98
CA ILE A 173 0.51 -21.68 -10.14
C ILE A 173 -0.63 -22.26 -10.97
N SER A 174 -1.35 -21.43 -11.73
CA SER A 174 -2.48 -21.90 -12.52
C SER A 174 -2.06 -22.85 -13.63
N GLY A 175 -0.90 -22.61 -14.26
CA GLY A 175 -0.33 -23.53 -15.25
C GLY A 175 -0.09 -24.91 -14.66
N LEU A 176 0.54 -24.98 -13.50
CA LEU A 176 0.80 -26.25 -12.80
C LEU A 176 -0.49 -26.96 -12.38
N MET A 177 -1.48 -26.21 -11.84
CA MET A 177 -2.74 -26.79 -11.39
C MET A 177 -3.57 -27.41 -12.54
N VAL A 178 -3.50 -26.82 -13.72
CA VAL A 178 -4.27 -27.28 -14.90
C VAL A 178 -3.44 -28.25 -15.78
N GLY A 179 -2.17 -28.49 -15.41
CA GLY A 179 -1.27 -29.32 -16.22
C GLY A 179 -0.87 -28.67 -17.56
N ARG A 180 -0.83 -27.34 -17.62
CA ARG A 180 -0.44 -26.56 -18.79
C ARG A 180 0.92 -25.91 -18.59
N THR A 181 1.65 -25.67 -19.68
CA THR A 181 2.89 -24.90 -19.61
C THR A 181 2.60 -23.46 -19.22
N PRO A 182 3.19 -22.95 -18.11
CA PRO A 182 3.01 -21.56 -17.73
C PRO A 182 3.64 -20.63 -18.78
N GLU A 183 2.85 -19.74 -19.35
CA GLU A 183 3.28 -18.82 -20.40
C GLU A 183 2.72 -17.42 -20.14
N PHE A 184 3.55 -16.40 -20.32
CA PHE A 184 3.15 -15.02 -20.31
C PHE A 184 3.73 -14.26 -21.50
N LEU A 185 2.86 -13.59 -22.27
CA LEU A 185 3.22 -12.86 -23.49
C LEU A 185 4.00 -13.71 -24.52
N GLY A 186 3.64 -15.00 -24.66
CA GLY A 186 4.31 -15.93 -25.56
C GLY A 186 5.71 -16.34 -25.08
N LYS A 187 6.00 -16.17 -23.80
CA LYS A 187 7.26 -16.61 -23.19
C LYS A 187 6.98 -17.58 -22.06
N LYS A 188 7.71 -18.69 -22.03
CA LYS A 188 7.59 -19.71 -20.98
C LYS A 188 8.09 -19.17 -19.65
N VAL A 189 7.29 -19.28 -18.61
CA VAL A 189 7.68 -18.99 -17.23
C VAL A 189 8.23 -20.27 -16.60
N GLU A 190 9.46 -20.23 -16.15
CA GLU A 190 10.17 -21.38 -15.60
C GLU A 190 10.60 -21.13 -14.15
N ALA A 191 11.28 -22.13 -13.55
CA ALA A 191 11.70 -22.07 -12.15
C ALA A 191 12.61 -20.87 -11.81
N ARG A 192 13.37 -20.35 -12.78
CA ARG A 192 14.26 -19.19 -12.54
C ARG A 192 13.46 -17.92 -12.28
N GLU A 193 12.51 -17.61 -13.16
CA GLU A 193 11.63 -16.45 -13.01
C GLU A 193 10.78 -16.59 -11.75
N MET A 194 10.27 -17.79 -11.48
CA MET A 194 9.44 -18.04 -10.31
C MET A 194 10.22 -17.87 -9.01
N LYS A 195 11.47 -18.32 -8.92
CA LYS A 195 12.32 -18.10 -7.75
C LYS A 195 12.51 -16.62 -7.45
N ILE A 196 12.82 -15.82 -8.48
CA ILE A 196 13.00 -14.38 -8.31
C ILE A 196 11.67 -13.73 -7.90
N ALA A 197 10.56 -14.07 -8.55
CA ALA A 197 9.24 -13.56 -8.22
C ALA A 197 8.85 -13.88 -6.77
N SER A 198 9.11 -15.10 -6.31
CA SER A 198 8.85 -15.51 -4.92
C SER A 198 9.70 -14.73 -3.92
N VAL A 199 10.99 -14.54 -4.21
CA VAL A 199 11.88 -13.75 -3.33
C VAL A 199 11.41 -12.30 -3.26
N VAL A 200 11.05 -11.69 -4.40
CA VAL A 200 10.53 -10.31 -4.43
C VAL A 200 9.22 -10.19 -3.65
N ALA A 201 8.29 -11.14 -3.83
CA ALA A 201 7.01 -11.11 -3.13
C ALA A 201 7.15 -11.33 -1.62
N LEU A 202 8.10 -12.14 -1.17
CA LEU A 202 8.33 -12.43 0.24
C LEU A 202 9.25 -11.42 0.93
N LEU A 203 10.05 -10.66 0.18
CA LEU A 203 10.95 -9.65 0.74
C LEU A 203 10.15 -8.56 1.48
N HIS A 204 9.07 -8.08 0.88
CA HIS A 204 8.26 -7.01 1.44
C HIS A 204 7.68 -7.35 2.83
N PRO A 205 6.93 -8.46 3.01
CA PRO A 205 6.49 -8.87 4.35
C PRO A 205 7.66 -9.18 5.29
N PHE A 206 8.76 -9.74 4.80
CA PHE A 206 9.92 -10.04 5.62
C PHE A 206 10.49 -8.78 6.29
N ILE A 207 10.78 -7.73 5.53
CA ILE A 207 11.39 -6.51 6.08
C ILE A 207 10.42 -5.77 7.02
N ILE A 208 9.12 -5.77 6.73
CA ILE A 208 8.10 -5.17 7.59
C ILE A 208 8.00 -5.91 8.92
N LEU A 209 7.78 -7.22 8.87
CA LEU A 209 7.52 -8.01 10.09
C LEU A 209 8.75 -8.14 10.96
N VAL A 210 9.94 -8.31 10.38
CA VAL A 210 11.19 -8.36 11.15
C VAL A 210 11.48 -7.00 11.77
N GLY A 211 11.31 -5.91 11.03
CA GLY A 211 11.48 -4.55 11.56
C GLY A 211 10.52 -4.27 12.72
N THR A 212 9.23 -4.53 12.52
CA THR A 212 8.20 -4.35 13.55
C THR A 212 8.47 -5.21 14.79
N GLY A 213 8.79 -6.49 14.59
CA GLY A 213 9.08 -7.41 15.69
C GLY A 213 10.32 -7.00 16.49
N LEU A 214 11.37 -6.54 15.81
CA LEU A 214 12.58 -6.02 16.44
C LEU A 214 12.29 -4.74 17.24
N ALA A 215 11.55 -3.81 16.66
CA ALA A 215 11.18 -2.56 17.34
C ALA A 215 10.32 -2.84 18.58
N ALA A 216 9.32 -3.70 18.47
CA ALA A 216 8.46 -4.07 19.59
C ALA A 216 9.25 -4.80 20.70
N TRP A 217 10.16 -5.70 20.33
CA TRP A 217 11.01 -6.38 21.29
C TRP A 217 11.96 -5.41 22.01
N LEU A 218 12.60 -4.52 21.26
CA LEU A 218 13.49 -3.49 21.83
C LEU A 218 12.71 -2.48 22.69
N PHE A 219 11.49 -2.13 22.31
CA PHE A 219 10.66 -1.22 23.10
C PHE A 219 10.38 -1.79 24.51
N VAL A 220 10.20 -3.11 24.62
CA VAL A 220 9.98 -3.78 25.91
C VAL A 220 11.28 -3.90 26.72
N HIS A 221 12.42 -4.22 26.07
CA HIS A 221 13.66 -4.56 26.79
C HIS A 221 14.65 -3.39 26.90
N ALA A 222 14.59 -2.43 25.99
CA ALA A 222 15.46 -1.27 25.94
C ALA A 222 14.72 -0.04 25.39
N PRO A 223 13.65 0.44 26.06
CA PRO A 223 12.78 1.49 25.53
C PRO A 223 13.55 2.77 25.15
N GLY A 224 14.52 3.19 25.96
CA GLY A 224 15.33 4.37 25.67
C GLY A 224 16.17 4.27 24.39
N PHE A 225 16.44 3.08 23.89
CA PHE A 225 17.13 2.90 22.60
C PHE A 225 16.18 3.18 21.42
N VAL A 226 14.91 2.83 21.54
CA VAL A 226 13.89 3.01 20.49
C VAL A 226 13.34 4.44 20.51
N THR A 227 12.96 4.93 21.70
CA THR A 227 12.40 6.27 21.85
C THR A 227 13.48 7.36 21.81
N GLY A 228 14.72 7.07 22.22
CA GLY A 228 15.82 8.04 22.26
C GLY A 228 15.47 9.34 23.00
N GLU A 229 16.27 10.38 22.79
CA GLU A 229 15.95 11.72 23.26
C GLU A 229 14.93 12.36 22.30
N GLY A 230 13.72 12.66 22.79
CA GLY A 230 12.66 13.31 22.02
C GLY A 230 11.74 12.38 21.20
N GLY A 231 11.90 11.06 21.30
CA GLY A 231 10.94 10.12 20.76
C GLY A 231 9.84 9.76 21.77
N TRP A 232 8.70 9.34 21.30
CA TRP A 232 7.55 8.95 22.12
C TRP A 232 6.77 7.80 21.48
N LEU A 233 5.95 7.14 22.26
CA LEU A 233 4.88 6.24 21.84
C LEU A 233 3.65 6.61 22.68
N ASN A 234 2.71 7.34 22.06
CA ASN A 234 1.59 7.93 22.80
C ASN A 234 0.50 6.89 23.13
N ASN A 235 0.33 5.88 22.30
CA ASN A 235 -0.75 4.90 22.42
C ASN A 235 -0.18 3.49 22.63
N PRO A 236 0.14 3.09 23.89
CA PRO A 236 0.64 1.74 24.15
C PRO A 236 -0.44 0.68 23.89
N GLY A 237 -0.01 -0.58 23.76
CA GLY A 237 -0.91 -1.71 23.49
C GLY A 237 -1.15 -1.96 22.00
N TYR A 238 -2.38 -2.26 21.63
CA TYR A 238 -2.74 -2.60 20.25
C TYR A 238 -2.43 -1.47 19.26
N ARG A 239 -2.74 -0.24 19.63
CA ARG A 239 -2.45 0.94 18.81
C ARG A 239 -0.95 1.16 18.66
N GLY A 240 -0.17 1.09 19.74
CA GLY A 240 1.28 1.28 19.69
C GLY A 240 1.98 0.21 18.84
N LEU A 241 1.51 -1.03 18.84
CA LEU A 241 1.98 -2.04 17.89
C LEU A 241 1.62 -1.64 16.46
N GLY A 242 0.40 -1.11 16.26
CA GLY A 242 -0.06 -0.56 14.97
C GLY A 242 0.81 0.60 14.47
N GLU A 243 1.23 1.51 15.34
CA GLU A 243 2.13 2.62 15.02
C GLU A 243 3.49 2.13 14.52
N MET A 244 4.11 1.18 15.23
CA MET A 244 5.37 0.57 14.80
C MET A 244 5.23 -0.22 13.49
N LEU A 245 4.12 -0.96 13.34
CA LEU A 245 3.82 -1.70 12.11
C LEU A 245 3.61 -0.76 10.93
N TYR A 246 2.90 0.35 11.14
CA TYR A 246 2.65 1.35 10.11
C TYR A 246 3.96 1.96 9.62
N GLU A 247 4.87 2.32 10.52
CA GLU A 247 6.14 2.93 10.20
C GLU A 247 6.99 2.04 9.27
N TYR A 248 7.17 0.76 9.62
CA TYR A 248 7.88 -0.18 8.74
C TYR A 248 7.12 -0.50 7.46
N THR A 249 5.79 -0.52 7.50
CA THR A 249 4.96 -0.71 6.30
C THR A 249 5.10 0.44 5.34
N SER A 250 5.04 1.67 5.83
CA SER A 250 5.21 2.90 5.06
C SER A 250 6.62 3.00 4.48
N SER A 251 7.64 2.73 5.30
CA SER A 251 9.03 2.70 4.87
C SER A 251 9.29 1.65 3.79
N ALA A 252 8.78 0.43 3.94
CA ALA A 252 8.95 -0.65 2.96
C ALA A 252 8.23 -0.35 1.64
N ALA A 253 7.05 0.25 1.69
CA ALA A 253 6.31 0.71 0.52
C ALA A 253 6.89 1.99 -0.09
N ASN A 254 7.83 2.66 0.60
CA ASN A 254 8.36 3.99 0.27
C ASN A 254 7.24 5.03 0.15
N ASN A 255 6.26 4.97 1.05
CA ASN A 255 5.13 5.89 1.10
C ASN A 255 5.52 7.18 1.83
N GLY A 256 5.87 7.11 3.11
CA GLY A 256 6.31 8.23 3.93
C GLY A 256 5.25 8.82 4.85
N SER A 257 3.99 8.34 4.84
CA SER A 257 3.04 8.67 5.90
C SER A 257 3.31 7.83 7.15
N GLY A 258 2.97 8.33 8.32
CA GLY A 258 3.15 7.68 9.61
C GLY A 258 1.85 7.61 10.41
N PHE A 259 1.88 6.86 11.50
CA PHE A 259 0.96 7.03 12.62
C PHE A 259 1.69 7.90 13.65
N GLU A 260 1.27 9.15 13.76
CA GLU A 260 1.99 10.23 14.42
C GLU A 260 1.97 10.13 15.96
N GLY A 261 1.31 9.09 16.52
CA GLY A 261 1.47 8.66 17.90
C GLY A 261 2.87 8.10 18.19
N LEU A 262 3.61 7.71 17.14
CA LEU A 262 5.02 7.32 17.22
C LEU A 262 5.93 8.52 16.92
N GLY A 263 6.80 8.86 17.85
CA GLY A 263 7.89 9.83 17.63
C GLY A 263 9.08 9.16 16.97
N ASP A 264 9.10 9.16 15.65
CA ASP A 264 10.05 8.43 14.81
C ASP A 264 11.37 9.15 14.54
N ASN A 265 11.49 10.43 14.92
CA ASN A 265 12.74 11.17 14.70
C ASN A 265 13.80 10.84 15.75
N THR A 266 14.19 9.57 15.82
CA THR A 266 15.28 9.06 16.67
C THR A 266 16.33 8.35 15.82
N TRP A 267 17.52 8.13 16.39
CA TRP A 267 18.57 7.40 15.70
C TRP A 267 18.11 5.99 15.24
N PHE A 268 17.37 5.29 16.11
CA PHE A 268 16.89 3.94 15.80
C PHE A 268 15.94 3.94 14.60
N TRP A 269 14.90 4.78 14.64
CA TRP A 269 13.91 4.84 13.56
C TRP A 269 14.54 5.35 12.27
N ASN A 270 15.31 6.44 12.31
CA ASN A 270 15.95 7.00 11.13
C ASN A 270 16.87 6.00 10.42
N PHE A 271 17.65 5.22 11.17
CA PHE A 271 18.57 4.23 10.60
C PHE A 271 17.83 2.98 10.09
N SER A 272 16.95 2.39 10.91
CA SER A 272 16.25 1.15 10.56
C SER A 272 15.28 1.36 9.40
N CYS A 273 14.50 2.45 9.42
CA CYS A 273 13.60 2.80 8.31
C CYS A 273 14.37 3.16 7.04
N GLY A 274 15.50 3.87 7.15
CA GLY A 274 16.37 4.13 6.01
C GLY A 274 16.89 2.84 5.34
N LEU A 275 17.25 1.83 6.12
CA LEU A 275 17.63 0.53 5.59
C LEU A 275 16.45 -0.18 4.90
N VAL A 276 15.28 -0.17 5.53
CA VAL A 276 14.06 -0.76 4.98
C VAL A 276 13.63 -0.07 3.69
N LEU A 277 13.72 1.26 3.61
CA LEU A 277 13.49 2.04 2.38
C LEU A 277 14.35 1.56 1.21
N ILE A 278 15.67 1.39 1.44
CA ILE A 278 16.60 0.93 0.42
C ILE A 278 16.26 -0.50 -0.04
N LEU A 279 16.06 -1.41 0.90
CA LEU A 279 15.74 -2.81 0.61
C LEU A 279 14.38 -2.93 -0.10
N GLY A 280 13.36 -2.21 0.37
CA GLY A 280 12.00 -2.24 -0.17
C GLY A 280 11.87 -1.63 -1.57
N ARG A 281 12.81 -0.77 -1.98
CA ARG A 281 12.79 -0.14 -3.31
C ARG A 281 13.70 -0.84 -4.30
N PHE A 282 14.97 -0.94 -4.01
CA PHE A 282 15.96 -1.36 -5.02
C PHE A 282 15.93 -2.86 -5.30
N LEU A 283 15.77 -3.71 -4.29
CA LEU A 283 15.77 -5.16 -4.51
C LEU A 283 14.57 -5.64 -5.35
N PRO A 284 13.32 -5.19 -5.12
CA PRO A 284 12.21 -5.52 -6.00
C PRO A 284 12.44 -5.07 -7.44
N ILE A 285 12.88 -3.83 -7.66
CA ILE A 285 13.15 -3.31 -9.02
C ILE A 285 14.17 -4.19 -9.74
N VAL A 286 15.30 -4.52 -9.09
CA VAL A 286 16.32 -5.38 -9.67
C VAL A 286 15.75 -6.77 -10.01
N GLY A 287 14.96 -7.36 -9.10
CA GLY A 287 14.32 -8.65 -9.32
C GLY A 287 13.34 -8.63 -10.51
N GLN A 288 12.51 -7.61 -10.59
CA GLN A 288 11.51 -7.44 -11.65
C GLN A 288 12.17 -7.23 -13.03
N VAL A 289 13.22 -6.41 -13.09
CA VAL A 289 14.01 -6.21 -14.32
C VAL A 289 14.74 -7.49 -14.71
N ALA A 290 15.25 -8.24 -13.75
CA ALA A 290 15.88 -9.54 -14.00
C ALA A 290 14.88 -10.55 -14.59
N ILE A 291 13.65 -10.65 -14.07
CA ILE A 291 12.58 -11.47 -14.64
C ILE A 291 12.32 -11.07 -16.10
N ALA A 292 12.16 -9.76 -16.35
CA ALA A 292 11.92 -9.25 -17.70
C ALA A 292 13.09 -9.60 -18.65
N GLY A 293 14.34 -9.46 -18.21
CA GLY A 293 15.54 -9.84 -18.96
C GLY A 293 15.60 -11.33 -19.28
N LEU A 294 15.28 -12.19 -18.31
CA LEU A 294 15.21 -13.64 -18.53
C LEU A 294 14.12 -14.00 -19.54
N LEU A 295 12.94 -13.41 -19.45
CA LEU A 295 11.84 -13.65 -20.40
C LEU A 295 12.21 -13.13 -21.80
N ALA A 296 12.89 -12.00 -21.91
CA ALA A 296 13.30 -11.43 -23.20
C ALA A 296 14.23 -12.37 -24.00
N GLN A 297 15.11 -13.10 -23.32
CA GLN A 297 16.04 -14.06 -23.94
C GLN A 297 15.37 -15.34 -24.45
N LYS A 298 14.14 -15.64 -24.02
CA LYS A 298 13.43 -16.86 -24.41
C LYS A 298 12.83 -16.76 -25.80
N LYS A 299 12.71 -17.92 -26.46
CA LYS A 299 12.01 -18.02 -27.75
C LYS A 299 10.52 -17.73 -27.58
N PHE A 300 9.92 -17.12 -28.59
CA PHE A 300 8.48 -16.90 -28.66
C PHE A 300 7.77 -18.23 -28.90
N ILE A 301 6.72 -18.47 -28.13
CA ILE A 301 5.82 -19.63 -28.28
C ILE A 301 4.48 -19.11 -28.80
N PRO A 302 4.01 -19.59 -29.97
CA PRO A 302 2.70 -19.25 -30.49
C PRO A 302 1.57 -19.70 -29.53
N GLU A 303 0.52 -18.91 -29.44
CA GLU A 303 -0.65 -19.29 -28.66
C GLU A 303 -1.28 -20.59 -29.20
N SER A 304 -1.59 -21.51 -28.30
CA SER A 304 -2.24 -22.79 -28.56
C SER A 304 -3.55 -22.94 -27.79
N ALA A 305 -4.33 -23.97 -28.06
CA ALA A 305 -5.53 -24.29 -27.28
C ALA A 305 -5.20 -24.52 -25.76
N GLY A 306 -3.95 -24.84 -25.46
CA GLY A 306 -3.45 -25.02 -24.09
C GLY A 306 -2.95 -23.74 -23.41
N THR A 307 -2.81 -22.62 -24.11
CA THR A 307 -2.30 -21.37 -23.54
C THR A 307 -3.32 -20.72 -22.60
N LEU A 308 -2.88 -20.32 -21.40
CA LEU A 308 -3.72 -19.60 -20.46
C LEU A 308 -3.96 -18.18 -20.97
N LYS A 309 -5.21 -17.82 -21.22
CA LYS A 309 -5.58 -16.45 -21.61
C LYS A 309 -5.49 -15.52 -20.41
N THR A 310 -4.56 -14.57 -20.47
CA THR A 310 -4.29 -13.59 -19.39
C THR A 310 -5.11 -12.30 -19.51
N ASP A 311 -5.88 -12.15 -20.59
CA ASP A 311 -6.72 -10.97 -20.89
C ASP A 311 -8.21 -11.24 -20.65
N THR A 312 -8.54 -12.03 -19.63
CA THR A 312 -9.91 -12.43 -19.28
C THR A 312 -10.26 -11.99 -17.85
N VAL A 313 -11.57 -11.82 -17.61
CA VAL A 313 -12.09 -11.53 -16.27
C VAL A 313 -11.71 -12.65 -15.28
N THR A 314 -11.78 -13.90 -15.71
CA THR A 314 -11.37 -15.05 -14.86
C THR A 314 -9.92 -14.92 -14.40
N PHE A 315 -9.01 -14.55 -15.32
CA PHE A 315 -7.60 -14.33 -14.95
C PHE A 315 -7.45 -13.13 -14.00
N SER A 316 -8.22 -12.06 -14.22
CA SER A 316 -8.24 -10.89 -13.33
C SER A 316 -8.66 -11.25 -11.91
N VAL A 317 -9.76 -12.01 -11.77
CA VAL A 317 -10.24 -12.49 -10.45
C VAL A 317 -9.20 -13.41 -9.80
N MET A 318 -8.60 -14.30 -10.57
CA MET A 318 -7.54 -15.20 -10.08
C MET A 318 -6.32 -14.41 -9.59
N THR A 319 -5.86 -13.42 -10.35
CA THR A 319 -4.71 -12.59 -9.95
C THR A 319 -5.05 -11.78 -8.70
N PHE A 320 -6.24 -11.21 -8.62
CA PHE A 320 -6.72 -10.54 -7.39
C PHE A 320 -6.69 -11.49 -6.19
N ALA A 321 -7.22 -12.72 -6.36
CA ALA A 321 -7.22 -13.72 -5.29
C ALA A 321 -5.79 -14.10 -4.85
N VAL A 322 -4.87 -14.30 -5.79
CA VAL A 322 -3.46 -14.61 -5.48
C VAL A 322 -2.83 -13.48 -4.68
N ILE A 323 -2.99 -12.23 -5.10
CA ILE A 323 -2.47 -11.06 -4.38
C ILE A 323 -3.05 -11.00 -2.96
N PHE A 324 -4.37 -11.13 -2.85
CA PHE A 324 -5.06 -11.04 -1.56
C PHE A 324 -4.68 -12.18 -0.61
N ILE A 325 -4.58 -13.43 -1.10
CA ILE A 325 -4.20 -14.59 -0.29
C ILE A 325 -2.75 -14.43 0.20
N VAL A 326 -1.82 -14.02 -0.65
CA VAL A 326 -0.43 -13.80 -0.25
C VAL A 326 -0.35 -12.72 0.83
N ALA A 327 -1.07 -11.61 0.65
CA ALA A 327 -1.11 -10.53 1.64
C ALA A 327 -1.75 -10.99 2.96
N ALA A 328 -2.88 -11.70 2.90
CA ALA A 328 -3.55 -12.21 4.08
C ALA A 328 -2.66 -13.19 4.86
N LEU A 329 -2.04 -14.17 4.18
CA LEU A 329 -1.13 -15.12 4.85
C LEU A 329 0.08 -14.43 5.48
N SER A 330 0.55 -13.33 4.89
CA SER A 330 1.71 -12.60 5.39
C SER A 330 1.37 -11.68 6.57
N PHE A 331 0.27 -10.94 6.49
CA PHE A 331 0.01 -9.81 7.39
C PHE A 331 -1.20 -9.98 8.32
N PHE A 332 -2.12 -10.91 8.03
CA PHE A 332 -3.30 -11.10 8.86
C PHE A 332 -2.98 -11.34 10.36
N PRO A 333 -1.96 -12.16 10.72
CA PRO A 333 -1.64 -12.37 12.14
C PRO A 333 -1.26 -11.07 12.88
N VAL A 334 -0.46 -10.20 12.27
CA VAL A 334 -0.05 -8.94 12.91
C VAL A 334 -1.17 -7.91 12.91
N GLN A 335 -2.05 -7.91 11.90
CA GLN A 335 -3.24 -7.07 11.88
C GLN A 335 -4.25 -7.47 12.97
N VAL A 336 -4.36 -8.77 13.27
CA VAL A 336 -5.18 -9.27 14.40
C VAL A 336 -4.65 -8.75 15.73
N LEU A 337 -3.33 -8.68 15.90
CA LEU A 337 -2.69 -8.21 17.14
C LEU A 337 -2.70 -6.68 17.29
N SER A 338 -2.96 -5.95 16.23
CA SER A 338 -2.99 -4.48 16.19
C SER A 338 -4.40 -3.95 15.91
N THR A 339 -4.68 -3.59 14.69
CA THR A 339 -5.90 -2.86 14.29
C THR A 339 -7.20 -3.63 14.50
N ILE A 340 -7.21 -4.96 14.31
CA ILE A 340 -8.42 -5.77 14.52
C ILE A 340 -8.69 -5.88 16.03
N ALA A 341 -7.67 -6.17 16.86
CA ALA A 341 -7.84 -6.21 18.31
C ALA A 341 -8.26 -4.86 18.87
N GLU A 342 -7.69 -3.76 18.35
CA GLU A 342 -8.09 -2.41 18.71
C GLU A 342 -9.57 -2.16 18.36
N HIS A 343 -10.00 -2.51 17.13
CA HIS A 343 -11.40 -2.36 16.72
C HIS A 343 -12.38 -3.13 17.60
N LEU A 344 -12.00 -4.33 18.00
CA LEU A 344 -12.84 -5.17 18.87
C LEU A 344 -12.84 -4.68 20.33
N SER A 345 -11.95 -3.78 20.70
CA SER A 345 -11.86 -3.17 22.04
C SER A 345 -12.59 -1.82 22.13
N LEU A 346 -13.08 -1.28 21.00
CA LEU A 346 -13.92 -0.09 20.96
C LEU A 346 -15.34 -0.40 21.44
#